data_6433edbf6f26a2fcb6b606f1666a7d1f
#
_entry.id   6433edbf6f26a2fcb6b606f1666a7d1f
#
_cell.length_a   1.000
_cell.length_b   1.000
_cell.length_c   1.000
_cell.angle_alpha   90.00
_cell.angle_beta   90.00
_cell.angle_gamma   90.00
#
_symmetry.space_group_name_H-M   'P 1'
#
loop_
_entity.id
_entity.type
_entity.pdbx_description
1 polymer ?
#
loop_
_entity_poly.entity_id
_entity_poly.type
_entity_poly.pdbx_seq_one_letter_code
_entity_poly.pdbx_strand_id
1 'polypeptide(L)'
;MIDPGPGILLIADPFLKDPNFLRTVVFLCEHKEEGSFGFVLNKQIEQTLDELITDMEGYRLPVYYGGPVQMNSIHFLHQYPDLIPESVKVSNDIYWGGNFETVTALIKSKSIDLSKIKFFIGYSGWGYEQLTGELKEKSWLTVSATRKLVFNTGDAEIWKSSLQALGGEYEMMINFPIDPQLN
;
A
#
# COMPACT_ATOMS: atom_id res chain seq x y z
N MET A 1 -6.45 2.71 -18.40
CA MET A 1 -5.41 2.11 -17.51
C MET A 1 -4.03 2.56 -17.98
N ILE A 2 -3.08 2.62 -17.07
CA ILE A 2 -1.71 3.04 -17.33
C ILE A 2 -0.76 1.85 -17.23
N ASP A 3 0.43 1.97 -17.81
CA ASP A 3 1.45 0.93 -17.72
C ASP A 3 1.94 0.75 -16.28
N PRO A 4 2.25 -0.48 -15.85
CA PRO A 4 2.75 -0.73 -14.50
C PRO A 4 4.14 -0.11 -14.30
N GLY A 5 4.33 0.44 -13.13
CA GLY A 5 5.60 1.05 -12.74
C GLY A 5 5.54 1.55 -11.31
N PRO A 6 6.68 1.99 -10.74
CA PRO A 6 6.68 2.58 -9.41
C PRO A 6 5.73 3.77 -9.32
N GLY A 7 4.97 3.84 -8.23
CA GLY A 7 4.04 4.95 -7.99
C GLY A 7 2.65 4.78 -8.57
N ILE A 8 2.31 3.59 -9.05
CA ILE A 8 0.94 3.27 -9.45
C ILE A 8 0.21 2.49 -8.34
N LEU A 9 -1.11 2.51 -8.41
CA LEU A 9 -1.97 1.63 -7.62
C LEU A 9 -2.43 0.47 -8.49
N LEU A 10 -2.32 -0.72 -7.93
CA LEU A 10 -2.94 -1.94 -8.45
C LEU A 10 -4.26 -2.12 -7.71
N ILE A 11 -5.36 -2.03 -8.43
CA ILE A 11 -6.71 -2.16 -7.87
C ILE A 11 -7.18 -3.58 -8.17
N ALA A 12 -7.48 -4.36 -7.13
CA ALA A 12 -7.98 -5.71 -7.32
C ALA A 12 -9.29 -5.71 -8.10
N ASP A 13 -9.37 -6.53 -9.14
CA ASP A 13 -10.63 -6.76 -9.86
C ASP A 13 -11.68 -7.28 -8.86
N PRO A 14 -12.96 -6.87 -8.97
CA PRO A 14 -14.02 -7.32 -8.07
C PRO A 14 -14.17 -8.83 -7.97
N PHE A 15 -13.76 -9.54 -9.00
CA PHE A 15 -13.86 -11.00 -9.10
C PHE A 15 -12.57 -11.73 -8.77
N LEU A 16 -11.53 -11.00 -8.33
CA LEU A 16 -10.27 -11.62 -7.89
C LEU A 16 -10.54 -12.50 -6.66
N LYS A 17 -10.21 -13.78 -6.78
CA LYS A 17 -10.57 -14.81 -5.78
C LYS A 17 -9.50 -15.06 -4.72
N ASP A 18 -8.32 -14.48 -4.85
CA ASP A 18 -7.26 -14.63 -3.85
C ASP A 18 -7.67 -13.91 -2.55
N PRO A 19 -7.86 -14.64 -1.43
CA PRO A 19 -8.29 -14.03 -0.17
C PRO A 19 -7.30 -13.01 0.40
N ASN A 20 -6.02 -13.10 0.03
CA ASN A 20 -5.03 -12.10 0.43
C ASN A 20 -5.22 -10.75 -0.25
N PHE A 21 -5.88 -10.74 -1.42
CA PHE A 21 -5.99 -9.55 -2.27
C PHE A 21 -7.42 -9.13 -2.60
N LEU A 22 -8.43 -9.77 -2.00
CA LEU A 22 -9.83 -9.42 -2.22
C LEU A 22 -10.08 -7.94 -1.90
N ARG A 23 -10.53 -7.17 -2.90
CA ARG A 23 -10.81 -5.73 -2.81
C ARG A 23 -9.67 -4.90 -2.22
N THR A 24 -8.45 -5.33 -2.48
CA THR A 24 -7.27 -4.58 -2.05
C THR A 24 -6.84 -3.56 -3.08
N VAL A 25 -6.09 -2.58 -2.59
CA VAL A 25 -5.35 -1.64 -3.42
C VAL A 25 -3.89 -1.76 -3.00
N VAL A 26 -3.00 -2.04 -3.94
CA VAL A 26 -1.57 -2.18 -3.70
C VAL A 26 -0.84 -0.98 -4.29
N PHE A 27 -0.02 -0.33 -3.48
CA PHE A 27 0.91 0.71 -3.96
C PHE A 27 2.19 0.04 -4.44
N LEU A 28 2.44 0.11 -5.75
CA LEU A 28 3.60 -0.53 -6.36
C LEU A 28 4.84 0.34 -6.14
N CYS A 29 5.84 -0.20 -5.45
CA CYS A 29 7.09 0.49 -5.15
C CYS A 29 8.18 0.21 -6.17
N GLU A 30 8.21 -0.98 -6.72
CA GLU A 30 9.20 -1.40 -7.70
C GLU A 30 8.58 -2.35 -8.72
N HIS A 31 8.94 -2.17 -9.98
CA HIS A 31 8.54 -3.05 -11.07
C HIS A 31 9.70 -3.24 -12.02
N LYS A 32 10.31 -4.42 -11.97
CA LYS A 32 11.45 -4.81 -12.80
C LYS A 32 11.18 -6.16 -13.46
N GLU A 33 12.01 -6.49 -14.42
CA GLU A 33 11.94 -7.79 -15.10
C GLU A 33 12.06 -8.94 -14.10
N GLU A 34 13.00 -8.85 -13.14
CA GLU A 34 13.25 -9.86 -12.12
C GLU A 34 12.11 -10.01 -11.12
N GLY A 35 11.29 -8.99 -10.94
CA GLY A 35 10.18 -9.01 -10.02
C GLY A 35 9.67 -7.63 -9.63
N SER A 36 8.61 -7.64 -8.88
CA SER A 36 7.92 -6.43 -8.41
C SER A 36 7.56 -6.55 -6.95
N PHE A 37 7.46 -5.44 -6.25
CA PHE A 37 6.89 -5.42 -4.90
C PHE A 37 6.13 -4.14 -4.60
N GLY A 38 5.22 -4.24 -3.66
CA GLY A 38 4.44 -3.12 -3.16
C GLY A 38 3.74 -3.46 -1.86
N PHE A 39 2.90 -2.55 -1.40
CA PHE A 39 2.20 -2.67 -0.12
C PHE A 39 0.69 -2.55 -0.31
N VAL A 40 -0.06 -3.52 0.23
CA VAL A 40 -1.50 -3.40 0.39
C VAL A 40 -1.78 -2.21 1.31
N LEU A 41 -2.65 -1.30 0.88
CA LEU A 41 -2.90 -0.05 1.59
C LEU A 41 -4.07 -0.11 2.56
N ASN A 42 -5.03 -1.00 2.36
CA ASN A 42 -6.35 -0.96 2.99
C ASN A 42 -6.69 -2.15 3.87
N LYS A 43 -5.68 -2.81 4.44
CA LYS A 43 -5.87 -3.86 5.44
C LYS A 43 -5.12 -3.52 6.73
N GLN A 44 -5.77 -2.79 7.63
CA GLN A 44 -5.22 -2.50 8.95
C GLN A 44 -5.22 -3.77 9.80
N ILE A 45 -4.12 -4.02 10.53
CA ILE A 45 -4.03 -5.10 11.52
C ILE A 45 -4.48 -4.61 12.90
N GLU A 46 -4.75 -5.53 13.83
CA GLU A 46 -5.17 -5.19 15.19
C GLU A 46 -4.04 -4.55 16.01
N GLN A 47 -2.81 -5.03 15.83
CA GLN A 47 -1.65 -4.52 16.56
C GLN A 47 -1.29 -3.12 16.07
N THR A 48 -0.90 -2.28 17.01
CA THR A 48 -0.36 -0.94 16.77
C THR A 48 1.17 -0.95 16.82
N LEU A 49 1.80 0.13 16.37
CA LEU A 49 3.26 0.20 16.24
C LEU A 49 3.98 -0.02 17.58
N ASP A 50 3.45 0.49 18.68
CA ASP A 50 4.00 0.31 20.03
C ASP A 50 3.99 -1.16 20.50
N GLU A 51 3.05 -1.95 20.02
CA GLU A 51 3.00 -3.38 20.30
C GLU A 51 4.03 -4.20 19.51
N LEU A 52 4.44 -3.69 18.36
CA LEU A 52 5.39 -4.36 17.46
C LEU A 52 6.84 -3.91 17.66
N ILE A 53 7.05 -2.69 18.13
CA ILE A 53 8.35 -2.07 18.30
C ILE A 53 8.51 -1.61 19.74
N THR A 54 9.41 -2.25 20.49
CA THR A 54 9.63 -1.98 21.92
C THR A 54 10.02 -0.53 22.24
N ASP A 55 10.75 0.12 21.35
CA ASP A 55 11.19 1.50 21.52
C ASP A 55 10.08 2.55 21.26
N MET A 56 8.91 2.09 20.82
CA MET A 56 7.78 2.94 20.48
C MET A 56 6.63 2.88 21.50
N GLU A 57 6.92 2.49 22.74
CA GLU A 57 5.92 2.39 23.79
C GLU A 57 5.12 3.67 23.96
N GLY A 58 3.80 3.55 23.94
CA GLY A 58 2.87 4.69 24.04
C GLY A 58 2.49 5.35 22.71
N TYR A 59 3.15 5.01 21.63
CA TYR A 59 2.85 5.53 20.29
C TYR A 59 1.98 4.54 19.53
N ARG A 60 0.68 4.61 19.73
CA ARG A 60 -0.33 3.69 19.19
C ARG A 60 -0.68 4.01 17.74
N LEU A 61 0.29 3.98 16.86
CA LEU A 61 0.09 4.23 15.44
C LEU A 61 -0.46 2.99 14.73
N PRO A 62 -1.39 3.17 13.79
CA PRO A 62 -1.91 2.04 13.02
C PRO A 62 -0.82 1.41 12.15
N VAL A 63 -0.91 0.09 12.01
CA VAL A 63 -0.06 -0.69 11.12
C VAL A 63 -0.95 -1.46 10.16
N TYR A 64 -0.53 -1.56 8.92
CA TYR A 64 -1.27 -2.21 7.85
C TYR A 64 -0.60 -3.51 7.43
N TYR A 65 -1.39 -4.48 7.04
CA TYR A 65 -0.90 -5.67 6.36
C TYR A 65 -0.49 -5.30 4.95
N GLY A 66 0.81 -5.21 4.69
CA GLY A 66 1.35 -4.83 3.38
C GLY A 66 1.37 -5.98 2.38
N GLY A 67 1.31 -7.22 2.86
CA GLY A 67 1.30 -8.41 2.03
C GLY A 67 1.83 -9.64 2.76
N PRO A 68 1.78 -10.81 2.10
CA PRO A 68 2.11 -12.10 2.74
C PRO A 68 3.61 -12.39 2.84
N VAL A 69 4.47 -11.55 2.27
CA VAL A 69 5.91 -11.82 2.24
C VAL A 69 6.59 -11.16 3.43
N GLN A 70 7.46 -11.90 4.13
CA GLN A 70 8.25 -11.42 5.28
C GLN A 70 7.40 -10.65 6.31
N MET A 71 6.38 -11.27 6.84
CA MET A 71 5.46 -10.66 7.81
C MET A 71 6.10 -10.33 9.18
N ASN A 72 7.38 -10.60 9.36
CA ASN A 72 8.18 -10.19 10.50
C ASN A 72 8.98 -8.90 10.26
N SER A 73 8.78 -8.24 9.15
CA SER A 73 9.45 -7.00 8.78
C SER A 73 8.48 -5.82 8.77
N ILE A 74 8.95 -4.67 9.29
CA ILE A 74 8.21 -3.42 9.31
C ILE A 74 8.74 -2.52 8.20
N HIS A 75 7.83 -1.96 7.42
CA HIS A 75 8.12 -1.00 6.34
C HIS A 75 7.28 0.25 6.53
N PHE A 76 7.65 1.34 5.86
CA PHE A 76 6.87 2.58 5.91
C PHE A 76 6.98 3.36 4.61
N LEU A 77 5.89 4.08 4.30
CA LEU A 77 5.81 5.08 3.25
C LEU A 77 5.68 6.45 3.91
N HIS A 78 6.23 7.48 3.30
CA HIS A 78 6.20 8.83 3.87
C HIS A 78 6.37 9.94 2.82
N GLN A 79 6.22 11.18 3.29
CA GLN A 79 6.34 12.40 2.48
C GLN A 79 7.46 13.32 2.99
N TYR A 80 8.48 12.77 3.66
CA TYR A 80 9.55 13.54 4.33
C TYR A 80 10.96 13.17 3.85
N PRO A 81 11.29 13.34 2.54
CA PRO A 81 12.60 12.95 2.03
C PRO A 81 13.75 13.76 2.63
N ASP A 82 13.50 15.02 3.02
CA ASP A 82 14.53 15.91 3.57
C ASP A 82 14.82 15.62 5.05
N LEU A 83 13.92 14.95 5.75
CA LEU A 83 14.07 14.64 7.18
C LEU A 83 14.50 13.20 7.44
N ILE A 84 14.19 12.29 6.53
CA ILE A 84 14.45 10.85 6.69
C ILE A 84 15.53 10.44 5.67
N PRO A 85 16.79 10.25 6.13
CA PRO A 85 17.87 9.83 5.24
C PRO A 85 17.64 8.41 4.72
N GLU A 86 18.25 8.09 3.60
CA GLU A 86 18.17 6.77 2.94
C GLU A 86 16.78 6.42 2.39
N SER A 87 15.90 7.42 2.25
CA SER A 87 14.59 7.24 1.62
C SER A 87 14.71 6.96 0.14
N VAL A 88 13.87 6.06 -0.37
CA VAL A 88 13.79 5.73 -1.80
C VAL A 88 12.58 6.42 -2.41
N LYS A 89 12.81 7.25 -3.41
CA LYS A 89 11.72 7.90 -4.15
C LYS A 89 10.94 6.88 -4.97
N VAL A 90 9.64 6.81 -4.76
CA VAL A 90 8.74 5.95 -5.53
C VAL A 90 7.95 6.75 -6.56
N SER A 91 7.39 7.88 -6.15
CA SER A 91 6.71 8.85 -7.01
C SER A 91 7.09 10.26 -6.59
N ASN A 92 6.53 11.29 -7.23
CA ASN A 92 6.93 12.68 -6.97
C ASN A 92 6.81 13.08 -5.50
N ASP A 93 5.82 12.54 -4.78
CA ASP A 93 5.50 12.97 -3.42
C ASP A 93 5.54 11.83 -2.40
N ILE A 94 5.89 10.61 -2.81
CA ILE A 94 5.84 9.42 -1.94
C ILE A 94 7.18 8.70 -1.97
N TYR A 95 7.70 8.44 -0.77
CA TYR A 95 8.98 7.79 -0.52
C TYR A 95 8.78 6.53 0.29
N TRP A 96 9.64 5.55 0.07
CA TRP A 96 9.66 4.29 0.79
C TRP A 96 10.90 4.19 1.66
N GLY A 97 10.69 3.81 2.93
CA GLY A 97 11.76 3.46 3.85
C GLY A 97 12.66 4.62 4.25
N GLY A 98 13.83 4.27 4.67
CA GLY A 98 14.84 5.18 5.19
C GLY A 98 15.31 4.77 6.58
N ASN A 99 16.08 5.63 7.24
CA ASN A 99 16.62 5.37 8.56
C ASN A 99 15.51 5.31 9.62
N PHE A 100 15.31 4.11 10.19
CA PHE A 100 14.21 3.87 11.14
C PHE A 100 14.41 4.58 12.47
N GLU A 101 15.65 4.71 12.96
CA GLU A 101 15.96 5.45 14.20
C GLU A 101 15.57 6.92 14.06
N THR A 102 15.85 7.52 12.89
CA THR A 102 15.43 8.89 12.60
C THR A 102 13.91 9.02 12.61
N VAL A 103 13.20 8.10 12.00
CA VAL A 103 11.72 8.11 11.99
C VAL A 103 11.16 8.04 13.40
N THR A 104 11.65 7.14 14.23
CA THR A 104 11.18 7.02 15.61
C THR A 104 11.47 8.29 16.42
N ALA A 105 12.63 8.90 16.23
CA ALA A 105 12.97 10.17 16.87
C ALA A 105 12.04 11.32 16.42
N LEU A 106 11.73 11.41 15.13
CA LEU A 106 10.81 12.42 14.59
C LEU A 106 9.39 12.26 15.13
N ILE A 107 8.93 11.03 15.29
CA ILE A 107 7.61 10.74 15.87
C ILE A 107 7.58 11.16 17.35
N LYS A 108 8.58 10.76 18.12
CA LYS A 108 8.69 11.07 19.56
C LYS A 108 8.80 12.57 19.83
N SER A 109 9.52 13.30 18.99
CA SER A 109 9.67 14.76 19.09
C SER A 109 8.47 15.54 18.54
N LYS A 110 7.48 14.84 17.96
CA LYS A 110 6.32 15.44 17.29
C LYS A 110 6.71 16.42 16.17
N SER A 111 7.79 16.09 15.46
CA SER A 111 8.37 16.92 14.39
C SER A 111 7.74 16.66 13.03
N ILE A 112 6.90 15.64 12.90
CA ILE A 112 6.22 15.27 11.65
C ILE A 112 4.72 15.11 11.87
N ASP A 113 3.99 15.31 10.78
CA ASP A 113 2.55 15.02 10.72
C ASP A 113 2.36 13.51 10.49
N LEU A 114 1.72 12.83 11.44
CA LEU A 114 1.50 11.39 11.39
C LEU A 114 0.56 10.95 10.26
N SER A 115 -0.23 11.86 9.71
CA SER A 115 -1.05 11.59 8.52
C SER A 115 -0.23 11.45 7.22
N LYS A 116 1.05 11.82 7.27
CA LYS A 116 1.98 11.76 6.13
C LYS A 116 2.98 10.60 6.22
N ILE A 117 2.74 9.66 7.12
CA ILE A 117 3.52 8.43 7.24
C ILE A 117 2.57 7.26 7.46
N LYS A 118 2.89 6.10 6.88
CA LYS A 118 2.09 4.89 6.98
C LYS A 118 2.98 3.68 7.17
N PHE A 119 2.67 2.85 8.16
CA PHE A 119 3.46 1.68 8.52
C PHE A 119 2.80 0.40 8.03
N PHE A 120 3.63 -0.56 7.64
CA PHE A 120 3.21 -1.85 7.11
C PHE A 120 4.00 -2.98 7.75
N ILE A 121 3.33 -4.12 7.94
CA ILE A 121 3.98 -5.39 8.22
C ILE A 121 3.90 -6.26 6.96
N GLY A 122 5.04 -6.81 6.53
CA GLY A 122 5.13 -7.58 5.31
C GLY A 122 4.94 -6.75 4.04
N TYR A 123 5.06 -7.40 2.90
CA TYR A 123 4.86 -6.79 1.59
C TYR A 123 4.25 -7.78 0.60
N SER A 124 3.75 -7.26 -0.52
CA SER A 124 3.28 -8.04 -1.67
C SER A 124 4.38 -8.13 -2.70
N GLY A 125 4.68 -9.33 -3.16
CA GLY A 125 5.74 -9.58 -4.13
C GLY A 125 5.25 -10.37 -5.33
N TRP A 126 5.84 -10.08 -6.49
CA TRP A 126 5.63 -10.81 -7.74
C TRP A 126 6.99 -11.20 -8.30
N GLY A 127 7.11 -12.47 -8.69
CA GLY A 127 8.32 -12.97 -9.37
C GLY A 127 8.37 -12.52 -10.83
N TYR A 128 9.37 -13.04 -11.55
CA TYR A 128 9.59 -12.76 -12.97
C TYR A 128 8.30 -12.93 -13.78
N GLU A 129 7.92 -11.88 -14.50
CA GLU A 129 6.71 -11.79 -15.34
C GLU A 129 5.37 -12.10 -14.67
N GLN A 130 5.34 -12.41 -13.38
CA GLN A 130 4.10 -12.78 -12.68
C GLN A 130 3.08 -11.63 -12.72
N LEU A 131 3.47 -10.42 -12.34
CA LEU A 131 2.57 -9.26 -12.37
C LEU A 131 2.09 -8.96 -13.79
N THR A 132 2.99 -9.06 -14.77
CA THR A 132 2.64 -8.86 -16.20
C THR A 132 1.58 -9.86 -16.64
N GLY A 133 1.68 -11.11 -16.21
CA GLY A 133 0.67 -12.15 -16.48
C GLY A 133 -0.67 -11.81 -15.84
N GLU A 134 -0.68 -11.45 -14.56
CA GLU A 134 -1.90 -11.09 -13.83
C GLU A 134 -2.59 -9.84 -14.41
N LEU A 135 -1.81 -8.88 -14.92
CA LEU A 135 -2.34 -7.71 -15.62
C LEU A 135 -3.01 -8.08 -16.95
N LYS A 136 -2.41 -9.01 -17.70
CA LYS A 136 -3.00 -9.53 -18.96
C LYS A 136 -4.31 -10.28 -18.69
N GLU A 137 -4.40 -10.98 -17.59
CA GLU A 137 -5.61 -11.68 -17.13
C GLU A 137 -6.64 -10.73 -16.50
N LYS A 138 -6.33 -9.44 -16.40
CA LYS A 138 -7.17 -8.41 -15.78
C LYS A 138 -7.48 -8.67 -14.29
N SER A 139 -6.56 -9.33 -13.58
CA SER A 139 -6.66 -9.48 -12.12
C SER A 139 -6.49 -8.16 -11.39
N TRP A 140 -5.78 -7.23 -12.01
CA TRP A 140 -5.49 -5.90 -11.50
C TRP A 140 -5.82 -4.82 -12.52
N LEU A 141 -6.37 -3.72 -12.03
CA LEU A 141 -6.52 -2.47 -12.76
C LEU A 141 -5.45 -1.48 -12.27
N THR A 142 -5.04 -0.55 -13.11
CA THR A 142 -3.95 0.38 -12.78
C THR A 142 -4.40 1.84 -12.85
N VAL A 143 -4.03 2.62 -11.87
CA VAL A 143 -4.23 4.08 -11.81
C VAL A 143 -3.04 4.72 -11.12
N SER A 144 -2.74 5.97 -11.43
CA SER A 144 -1.69 6.71 -10.73
C SER A 144 -2.02 6.90 -9.26
N ALA A 145 -1.05 6.67 -8.38
CA ALA A 145 -1.20 6.95 -6.96
C ALA A 145 -1.24 8.46 -6.71
N THR A 146 -2.00 8.86 -5.70
CA THR A 146 -1.99 10.21 -5.15
C THR A 146 -1.73 10.14 -3.65
N ARG A 147 -1.23 11.23 -3.07
CA ARG A 147 -1.05 11.32 -1.60
C ARG A 147 -2.36 11.07 -0.86
N LYS A 148 -3.45 11.59 -1.39
CA LYS A 148 -4.79 11.39 -0.82
C LYS A 148 -5.19 9.92 -0.78
N LEU A 149 -5.03 9.19 -1.88
CA LEU A 149 -5.37 7.77 -1.94
C LEU A 149 -4.47 6.92 -1.03
N VAL A 150 -3.17 7.21 -0.99
CA VAL A 150 -2.22 6.43 -0.20
C VAL A 150 -2.35 6.72 1.31
N PHE A 151 -2.47 7.99 1.72
CA PHE A 151 -2.36 8.39 3.13
C PHE A 151 -3.67 8.87 3.76
N ASN A 152 -4.58 9.45 2.99
CA ASN A 152 -5.72 10.22 3.51
C ASN A 152 -7.09 9.71 3.03
N THR A 153 -7.16 8.44 2.62
CA THR A 153 -8.42 7.78 2.25
C THR A 153 -8.67 6.63 3.22
N GLY A 154 -9.87 6.54 3.77
CA GLY A 154 -10.24 5.47 4.71
C GLY A 154 -10.14 4.08 4.08
N ASP A 155 -9.76 3.07 4.86
CA ASP A 155 -9.50 1.71 4.38
C ASP A 155 -10.69 1.10 3.64
N ALA A 156 -11.92 1.35 4.13
CA ALA A 156 -13.14 0.86 3.49
C ALA A 156 -13.44 1.55 2.15
N GLU A 157 -12.92 2.74 1.94
CA GLU A 157 -13.24 3.59 0.79
C GLU A 157 -12.16 3.58 -0.31
N ILE A 158 -10.93 3.20 0.02
CA ILE A 158 -9.81 3.36 -0.92
C ILE A 158 -10.00 2.55 -2.21
N TRP A 159 -10.54 1.34 -2.14
CA TRP A 159 -10.82 0.52 -3.32
C TRP A 159 -11.86 1.19 -4.23
N LYS A 160 -12.96 1.68 -3.66
CA LYS A 160 -13.99 2.40 -4.40
C LYS A 160 -13.47 3.70 -4.98
N SER A 161 -12.76 4.49 -4.18
CA SER A 161 -12.17 5.76 -4.62
C SER A 161 -11.15 5.58 -5.74
N SER A 162 -10.39 4.49 -5.72
CA SER A 162 -9.45 4.16 -6.78
C SER A 162 -10.15 3.77 -8.08
N LEU A 163 -11.26 3.03 -8.02
CA LEU A 163 -12.10 2.74 -9.18
C LEU A 163 -12.75 4.00 -9.75
N GLN A 164 -13.20 4.91 -8.89
CA GLN A 164 -13.72 6.22 -9.32
C GLN A 164 -12.66 7.04 -10.06
N ALA A 165 -11.41 6.98 -9.61
CA ALA A 165 -10.30 7.66 -10.28
C ALA A 165 -10.03 7.11 -11.69
N LEU A 166 -10.32 5.83 -11.94
CA LEU A 166 -10.30 5.25 -13.28
C LEU A 166 -11.44 5.77 -14.15
N GLY A 167 -12.64 5.94 -13.56
CA GLY A 167 -13.83 6.42 -14.27
C GLY A 167 -14.45 5.41 -15.22
N GLY A 168 -15.42 5.87 -16.01
CA GLY A 168 -16.05 5.06 -17.06
C GLY A 168 -16.78 3.82 -16.54
N GLU A 169 -16.60 2.71 -17.25
CA GLU A 169 -17.25 1.43 -16.91
C GLU A 169 -16.82 0.88 -15.53
N TYR A 170 -15.66 1.28 -15.02
CA TYR A 170 -15.14 0.83 -13.74
C TYR A 170 -15.94 1.34 -12.55
N GLU A 171 -16.63 2.46 -12.68
CA GLU A 171 -17.50 2.98 -11.62
C GLU A 171 -18.66 2.01 -11.30
N MET A 172 -19.13 1.26 -12.28
CA MET A 172 -20.18 0.29 -12.05
C MET A 172 -19.72 -0.88 -11.17
N MET A 173 -18.42 -1.20 -11.20
CA MET A 173 -17.83 -2.29 -10.42
C MET A 173 -17.88 -2.02 -8.90
N ILE A 174 -18.01 -0.77 -8.49
CA ILE A 174 -18.11 -0.37 -7.08
C ILE A 174 -19.26 -1.08 -6.37
N ASN A 175 -20.34 -1.30 -7.09
CA ASN A 175 -21.58 -1.87 -6.56
C ASN A 175 -21.68 -3.40 -6.72
N PHE A 176 -20.66 -4.03 -7.28
CA PHE A 176 -20.67 -5.49 -7.43
C PHE A 176 -20.62 -6.15 -6.05
N PRO A 177 -21.50 -7.13 -5.80
CA PRO A 177 -21.49 -7.87 -4.55
C PRO A 177 -20.21 -8.69 -4.39
N ILE A 178 -19.79 -8.89 -3.14
CA ILE A 178 -18.76 -9.87 -2.82
C ILE A 178 -19.33 -11.26 -3.10
N ASP A 179 -18.58 -12.11 -3.80
CA ASP A 179 -19.01 -13.48 -4.07
C ASP A 179 -19.16 -14.23 -2.73
N PRO A 180 -20.37 -14.77 -2.42
CA PRO A 180 -20.58 -15.49 -1.17
C PRO A 180 -19.69 -16.73 -0.98
N GLN A 181 -19.14 -17.27 -2.06
CA GLN A 181 -18.21 -18.40 -2.00
C GLN A 181 -16.81 -18.01 -1.49
N LEU A 182 -16.55 -16.73 -1.39
CA LEU A 182 -15.26 -16.18 -0.91
C LEU A 182 -15.27 -15.86 0.61
N ASN A 183 -16.42 -16.03 1.25
CA ASN A 183 -16.59 -15.82 2.70
C ASN A 183 -16.31 -17.11 3.47
#